data_2316bbdd19c5e3defe8db2c31fd23d53
#
_entry.id   2316bbdd19c5e3defe8db2c31fd23d53
#
_cell.length_a   1.000
_cell.length_b   1.000
_cell.length_c   1.000
_cell.angle_alpha   90.00
_cell.angle_beta   90.00
_cell.angle_gamma   90.00
#
_symmetry.space_group_name_H-M   'P 1'
#
loop_
_entity.id
_entity.type
_entity.pdbx_description
1 polymer ?
#
loop_
_entity_poly.entity_id
_entity_poly.type
_entity_poly.pdbx_seq_one_letter_code
_entity_poly.pdbx_strand_id
1 'polypeptide(L)'
;EKKDPSQKDINIVKGLIEELKPHQIFAAGDLADPHGTHKICLDILFEAISEIKNKSFMKECWLWLYRGAWQEWDINEIDMAVPMSPEQVVQKRNSILSHQSQKDKVMYQGQDKREFWLRAEERNRNTAVKFNKLGLTEYQAIEAFKRYKF
;
A
#
# COMPACT_ATOMS: atom_id res chain seq x y z
N GLU A 1 -14.26 19.58 -3.60
CA GLU A 1 -12.93 20.10 -3.95
C GLU A 1 -11.90 19.55 -2.96
N LYS A 2 -10.83 18.93 -3.45
CA LYS A 2 -9.73 18.49 -2.58
C LYS A 2 -8.96 19.72 -2.15
N LYS A 3 -8.74 19.85 -0.84
CA LYS A 3 -7.91 20.90 -0.27
C LYS A 3 -6.48 20.36 -0.14
N ASP A 4 -5.51 21.24 -0.25
CA ASP A 4 -4.13 20.91 0.06
C ASP A 4 -3.98 20.51 1.53
N PRO A 5 -3.04 19.59 1.85
CA PRO A 5 -2.76 19.20 3.22
C PRO A 5 -2.47 20.42 4.10
N SER A 6 -3.05 20.42 5.28
CA SER A 6 -2.83 21.47 6.26
C SER A 6 -2.03 20.96 7.46
N GLN A 7 -1.41 21.87 8.24
CA GLN A 7 -0.75 21.51 9.48
C GLN A 7 -1.69 20.77 10.46
N LYS A 8 -2.99 21.04 10.38
CA LYS A 8 -4.00 20.33 11.19
C LYS A 8 -4.05 18.84 10.82
N ASP A 9 -4.00 18.52 9.54
CA ASP A 9 -4.04 17.12 9.07
C ASP A 9 -2.76 16.39 9.49
N ILE A 10 -1.60 17.05 9.35
CA ILE A 10 -0.30 16.53 9.81
C ILE A 10 -0.33 16.27 11.32
N ASN A 11 -0.85 17.21 12.12
CA ASN A 11 -0.93 17.07 13.57
C ASN A 11 -1.84 15.93 14.01
N ILE A 12 -2.93 15.64 13.28
CA ILE A 12 -3.81 14.49 13.56
C ILE A 12 -3.03 13.18 13.38
N VAL A 13 -2.35 13.02 12.25
CA VAL A 13 -1.58 11.79 11.96
C VAL A 13 -0.41 11.65 12.94
N LYS A 14 0.30 12.73 13.21
CA LYS A 14 1.39 12.77 14.20
C LYS A 14 0.90 12.35 15.58
N GLY A 15 -0.19 12.93 16.07
CA GLY A 15 -0.77 12.60 17.36
C GLY A 15 -1.14 11.12 17.47
N LEU A 16 -1.72 10.55 16.43
CA LEU A 16 -2.06 9.13 16.39
C LEU A 16 -0.82 8.23 16.47
N ILE A 17 0.25 8.57 15.74
CA ILE A 17 1.51 7.81 15.78
C ILE A 17 2.15 7.90 17.17
N GLU A 18 2.13 9.08 17.79
CA GLU A 18 2.69 9.31 19.13
C GLU A 18 1.92 8.56 20.23
N GLU A 19 0.60 8.46 20.08
CA GLU A 19 -0.28 7.72 20.99
C GLU A 19 -0.04 6.20 20.87
N LEU A 20 -0.06 5.68 19.64
CA LEU A 20 0.02 4.24 19.37
C LEU A 20 1.45 3.69 19.47
N LYS A 21 2.47 4.50 19.20
CA LYS A 21 3.89 4.10 19.13
C LYS A 21 4.09 2.80 18.34
N PRO A 22 3.64 2.73 17.09
CA PRO A 22 3.63 1.48 16.33
C PRO A 22 5.05 1.04 15.98
N HIS A 23 5.27 -0.28 15.93
CA HIS A 23 6.50 -0.86 15.37
C HIS A 23 6.47 -0.92 13.85
N GLN A 24 5.28 -0.95 13.27
CA GLN A 24 5.11 -1.01 11.81
C GLN A 24 3.95 -0.13 11.38
N ILE A 25 4.18 0.63 10.32
CA ILE A 25 3.18 1.43 9.62
C ILE A 25 3.10 0.91 8.19
N PHE A 26 1.90 0.65 7.69
CA PHE A 26 1.65 0.28 6.31
C PHE A 26 0.88 1.39 5.60
N ALA A 27 1.41 1.88 4.49
CA ALA A 27 0.81 2.96 3.73
C ALA A 27 0.77 2.66 2.23
N ALA A 28 -0.24 3.22 1.56
CA ALA A 28 -0.32 3.14 0.11
C ALA A 28 0.80 3.99 -0.51
N GLY A 29 1.74 3.33 -1.18
CA GLY A 29 2.90 3.95 -1.85
C GLY A 29 2.67 4.22 -3.32
N ASP A 30 1.43 4.22 -3.79
CA ASP A 30 1.09 4.44 -5.19
C ASP A 30 1.05 5.93 -5.52
N LEU A 31 2.15 6.43 -6.11
CA LEU A 31 2.27 7.81 -6.57
C LEU A 31 1.57 8.05 -7.91
N ALA A 32 1.19 7.00 -8.61
CA ALA A 32 0.44 7.05 -9.87
C ALA A 32 -1.07 7.07 -9.68
N ASP A 33 -1.55 7.31 -8.45
CA ASP A 33 -2.97 7.43 -8.13
C ASP A 33 -3.63 8.56 -8.95
N PRO A 34 -4.51 8.24 -9.89
CA PRO A 34 -5.13 9.23 -10.77
C PRO A 34 -6.03 10.22 -10.01
N HIS A 35 -6.44 9.85 -8.80
CA HIS A 35 -7.25 10.71 -7.92
C HIS A 35 -6.40 11.63 -7.05
N GLY A 36 -5.12 11.31 -6.86
CA GLY A 36 -4.20 11.98 -5.98
C GLY A 36 -4.53 11.85 -4.48
N THR A 37 -5.56 11.09 -4.09
CA THR A 37 -5.95 10.96 -2.67
C THR A 37 -4.93 10.15 -1.89
N HIS A 38 -4.48 9.02 -2.43
CA HIS A 38 -3.44 8.20 -1.80
C HIS A 38 -2.13 8.97 -1.67
N LYS A 39 -1.79 9.74 -2.71
CA LYS A 39 -0.60 10.59 -2.68
C LYS A 39 -0.68 11.64 -1.57
N ILE A 40 -1.80 12.34 -1.46
CA ILE A 40 -2.01 13.35 -0.40
C ILE A 40 -1.90 12.71 0.99
N CYS A 41 -2.52 11.55 1.21
CA CYS A 41 -2.43 10.84 2.49
C CYS A 41 -0.99 10.41 2.80
N LEU A 42 -0.24 9.97 1.79
CA LEU A 42 1.16 9.60 1.94
C LEU A 42 2.04 10.81 2.24
N ASP A 43 1.82 11.94 1.57
CA ASP A 43 2.55 13.18 1.81
C ASP A 43 2.33 13.67 3.27
N ILE A 44 1.08 13.65 3.76
CA ILE A 44 0.76 13.98 5.17
C ILE A 44 1.49 13.04 6.14
N LEU A 45 1.51 11.74 5.84
CA LEU A 45 2.22 10.75 6.66
C LEU A 45 3.72 11.03 6.70
N PHE A 46 4.34 11.35 5.57
CA PHE A 46 5.77 11.65 5.49
C PHE A 46 6.12 12.91 6.29
N GLU A 47 5.32 13.97 6.19
CA GLU A 47 5.50 15.18 6.97
C GLU A 47 5.35 14.90 8.47
N ALA A 48 4.31 14.18 8.88
CA ALA A 48 4.11 13.80 10.27
C ALA A 48 5.31 13.00 10.83
N ILE A 49 5.81 12.02 10.07
CA ILE A 49 6.99 11.24 10.46
C ILE A 49 8.23 12.12 10.53
N SER A 50 8.43 13.02 9.57
CA SER A 50 9.57 13.95 9.55
C SER A 50 9.68 14.77 10.84
N GLU A 51 8.54 15.20 11.39
CA GLU A 51 8.50 15.97 12.64
C GLU A 51 8.84 15.13 13.90
N ILE A 52 8.63 13.80 13.87
CA ILE A 52 8.77 12.94 15.05
C ILE A 52 9.86 11.86 14.93
N LYS A 53 10.54 11.75 13.78
CA LYS A 53 11.52 10.68 13.50
C LYS A 53 12.65 10.57 14.54
N ASN A 54 12.97 11.65 15.23
CA ASN A 54 14.01 11.69 16.27
C ASN A 54 13.54 11.15 17.64
N LYS A 55 12.23 10.85 17.80
CA LYS A 55 11.72 10.27 19.05
C LYS A 55 12.20 8.84 19.23
N SER A 56 12.42 8.45 20.48
CA SER A 56 13.02 7.14 20.81
C SER A 56 12.27 5.96 20.23
N PHE A 57 10.93 5.98 20.28
CA PHE A 57 10.10 4.88 19.75
C PHE A 57 10.14 4.77 18.22
N MET A 58 10.46 5.85 17.50
CA MET A 58 10.56 5.83 16.04
C MET A 58 11.79 5.05 15.54
N LYS A 59 12.80 4.83 16.39
CA LYS A 59 14.00 4.04 16.02
C LYS A 59 13.66 2.58 15.69
N GLU A 60 12.59 2.06 16.27
CA GLU A 60 12.11 0.69 16.06
C GLU A 60 10.86 0.65 15.16
N CYS A 61 10.43 1.78 14.63
CA CYS A 61 9.29 1.86 13.74
C CYS A 61 9.71 1.69 12.28
N TRP A 62 9.00 0.85 11.55
CA TRP A 62 9.24 0.59 10.14
C TRP A 62 8.05 1.05 9.31
N LEU A 63 8.30 1.79 8.23
CA LEU A 63 7.27 2.18 7.29
C LEU A 63 7.37 1.33 6.02
N TRP A 64 6.29 0.61 5.74
CA TRP A 64 6.13 -0.24 4.57
C TRP A 64 5.15 0.38 3.59
N LEU A 65 5.59 0.51 2.35
CA LEU A 65 4.77 1.02 1.26
C LEU A 65 4.29 -0.16 0.41
N TYR A 66 2.97 -0.29 0.26
CA TYR A 66 2.36 -1.23 -0.67
C TYR A 66 1.82 -0.52 -1.91
N ARG A 67 1.63 -1.25 -2.98
CA ARG A 67 1.00 -0.75 -4.20
C ARG A 67 -0.50 -1.06 -4.19
N GLY A 68 -1.27 -0.21 -4.89
CA GLY A 68 -2.68 -0.45 -5.18
C GLY A 68 -2.87 -1.45 -6.33
N ALA A 69 -3.99 -1.33 -7.04
CA ALA A 69 -4.33 -2.20 -8.16
C ALA A 69 -3.74 -1.74 -9.51
N TRP A 70 -2.95 -0.67 -9.53
CA TRP A 70 -2.51 -0.04 -10.78
C TRP A 70 -1.15 -0.50 -11.26
N GLN A 71 -0.21 -0.63 -10.36
CA GLN A 71 1.18 -0.93 -10.68
C GLN A 71 1.86 -1.68 -9.53
N GLU A 72 2.85 -2.50 -9.82
CA GLU A 72 3.71 -3.14 -8.83
C GLU A 72 5.07 -2.46 -8.78
N TRP A 73 5.80 -2.66 -7.67
CA TRP A 73 7.21 -2.33 -7.55
C TRP A 73 8.04 -3.10 -8.57
N ASP A 74 9.14 -2.51 -9.01
CA ASP A 74 10.16 -3.30 -9.68
C ASP A 74 10.76 -4.31 -8.73
N ILE A 75 11.14 -5.48 -9.23
CA ILE A 75 11.55 -6.61 -8.38
C ILE A 75 12.76 -6.28 -7.50
N ASN A 76 13.63 -5.42 -7.98
CA ASN A 76 14.82 -4.93 -7.28
C ASN A 76 14.50 -3.84 -6.22
N GLU A 77 13.28 -3.36 -6.16
CA GLU A 77 12.80 -2.38 -5.17
C GLU A 77 12.01 -3.03 -4.02
N ILE A 78 11.72 -4.33 -4.14
CA ILE A 78 10.94 -5.05 -3.14
C ILE A 78 11.83 -5.44 -1.96
N ASP A 79 11.54 -4.89 -0.78
CA ASP A 79 12.26 -5.20 0.45
C ASP A 79 11.59 -6.32 1.25
N MET A 80 10.27 -6.52 1.07
CA MET A 80 9.51 -7.59 1.71
C MET A 80 8.49 -8.16 0.74
N ALA A 81 8.51 -9.49 0.60
CA ALA A 81 7.57 -10.25 -0.21
C ALA A 81 6.80 -11.23 0.69
N VAL A 82 5.49 -11.09 0.75
CA VAL A 82 4.61 -11.90 1.59
C VAL A 82 3.81 -12.85 0.70
N PRO A 83 4.13 -14.16 0.69
CA PRO A 83 3.36 -15.13 -0.06
C PRO A 83 1.97 -15.33 0.54
N MET A 84 0.99 -15.55 -0.33
CA MET A 84 -0.39 -15.78 0.06
C MET A 84 -0.85 -17.17 -0.36
N SER A 85 -1.54 -17.86 0.56
CA SER A 85 -2.25 -19.10 0.23
C SER A 85 -3.48 -18.81 -0.65
N PRO A 86 -4.04 -19.84 -1.33
CA PRO A 86 -5.30 -19.68 -2.07
C PRO A 86 -6.43 -19.08 -1.23
N GLU A 87 -6.55 -19.48 0.03
CA GLU A 87 -7.56 -18.98 0.97
C GLU A 87 -7.34 -17.51 1.29
N GLN A 88 -6.09 -17.08 1.46
CA GLN A 88 -5.74 -15.68 1.73
C GLN A 88 -6.00 -14.80 0.51
N VAL A 89 -5.82 -15.31 -0.71
CA VAL A 89 -6.20 -14.60 -1.95
C VAL A 89 -7.71 -14.36 -1.98
N VAL A 90 -8.52 -15.39 -1.64
CA VAL A 90 -9.98 -15.28 -1.56
C VAL A 90 -10.38 -14.29 -0.44
N GLN A 91 -9.74 -14.36 0.73
CA GLN A 91 -10.01 -13.43 1.83
C GLN A 91 -9.73 -11.98 1.42
N LYS A 92 -8.62 -11.72 0.74
CA LYS A 92 -8.28 -10.39 0.22
C LYS A 92 -9.34 -9.89 -0.77
N ARG A 93 -9.78 -10.74 -1.70
CA ARG A 93 -10.87 -10.43 -2.63
C ARG A 93 -12.15 -10.04 -1.89
N ASN A 94 -12.57 -10.84 -0.91
CA ASN A 94 -13.77 -10.58 -0.14
C ASN A 94 -13.66 -9.26 0.66
N SER A 95 -12.48 -8.94 1.17
CA SER A 95 -12.22 -7.66 1.84
C SER A 95 -12.40 -6.48 0.89
N ILE A 96 -11.92 -6.57 -0.35
CA ILE A 96 -12.14 -5.54 -1.38
C ILE A 96 -13.63 -5.41 -1.69
N LEU A 97 -14.33 -6.52 -1.89
CA LEU A 97 -15.77 -6.54 -2.20
C LEU A 97 -16.64 -6.00 -1.05
N SER A 98 -16.13 -5.95 0.17
CA SER A 98 -16.82 -5.32 1.32
C SER A 98 -16.94 -3.82 1.19
N HIS A 99 -16.13 -3.16 0.33
CA HIS A 99 -16.22 -1.74 0.01
C HIS A 99 -17.37 -1.46 -0.98
N GLN A 100 -18.60 -1.52 -0.50
CA GLN A 100 -19.83 -1.52 -1.30
C GLN A 100 -19.96 -0.33 -2.27
N SER A 101 -19.41 0.84 -1.93
CA SER A 101 -19.46 2.04 -2.78
C SER A 101 -18.54 1.98 -4.00
N GLN A 102 -17.58 1.03 -4.04
CA GLN A 102 -16.52 0.99 -5.05
C GLN A 102 -16.34 -0.39 -5.70
N LYS A 103 -17.15 -1.38 -5.33
CA LYS A 103 -17.00 -2.77 -5.79
C LYS A 103 -17.28 -2.95 -7.29
N ASP A 104 -18.26 -2.23 -7.83
CA ASP A 104 -18.80 -2.47 -9.17
C ASP A 104 -18.25 -1.54 -10.24
N LYS A 105 -17.63 -0.42 -9.84
CA LYS A 105 -17.08 0.58 -10.78
C LYS A 105 -15.78 1.15 -10.25
N VAL A 106 -14.74 0.96 -11.02
CA VAL A 106 -13.48 1.70 -10.80
C VAL A 106 -13.69 3.12 -11.32
N MET A 107 -13.65 4.11 -10.44
CA MET A 107 -13.53 5.49 -10.88
C MET A 107 -12.20 5.64 -11.62
N TYR A 108 -12.21 6.16 -12.85
CA TYR A 108 -11.05 6.31 -13.74
C TYR A 108 -10.47 4.98 -14.25
N GLN A 109 -11.31 4.20 -14.91
CA GLN A 109 -10.94 2.90 -15.50
C GLN A 109 -9.80 2.99 -16.52
N GLY A 110 -9.61 4.13 -17.17
CA GLY A 110 -8.71 4.23 -18.32
C GLY A 110 -9.13 3.25 -19.41
N GLN A 111 -8.15 2.56 -20.00
CA GLN A 111 -8.41 1.51 -21.00
C GLN A 111 -8.67 0.14 -20.36
N ASP A 112 -8.38 -0.05 -19.07
CA ASP A 112 -8.56 -1.31 -18.35
C ASP A 112 -9.98 -1.40 -17.77
N LYS A 113 -10.80 -2.28 -18.35
CA LYS A 113 -12.20 -2.47 -17.96
C LYS A 113 -12.41 -3.50 -16.85
N ARG A 114 -11.32 -4.11 -16.33
CA ARG A 114 -11.43 -5.10 -15.28
C ARG A 114 -11.86 -4.46 -13.96
N GLU A 115 -12.56 -5.22 -13.13
CA GLU A 115 -12.92 -4.81 -11.78
C GLU A 115 -11.68 -4.61 -10.90
N PHE A 116 -11.79 -3.75 -9.90
CA PHE A 116 -10.66 -3.39 -9.04
C PHE A 116 -10.04 -4.61 -8.32
N TRP A 117 -10.88 -5.50 -7.78
CA TRP A 117 -10.41 -6.70 -7.10
C TRP A 117 -9.62 -7.63 -8.02
N LEU A 118 -10.05 -7.74 -9.28
CA LEU A 118 -9.37 -8.58 -10.27
C LEU A 118 -7.99 -8.03 -10.62
N ARG A 119 -7.86 -6.71 -10.77
CA ARG A 119 -6.57 -6.06 -10.99
C ARG A 119 -5.61 -6.28 -9.81
N ALA A 120 -6.12 -6.14 -8.58
CA ALA A 120 -5.33 -6.34 -7.36
C ALA A 120 -4.85 -7.79 -7.23
N GLU A 121 -5.73 -8.76 -7.50
CA GLU A 121 -5.38 -10.18 -7.48
C GLU A 121 -4.37 -10.53 -8.56
N GLU A 122 -4.58 -10.07 -9.80
CA GLU A 122 -3.68 -10.34 -10.91
C GLU A 122 -2.30 -9.71 -10.68
N ARG A 123 -2.24 -8.51 -10.09
CA ARG A 123 -0.98 -7.90 -9.67
C ARG A 123 -0.21 -8.83 -8.72
N ASN A 124 -0.86 -9.37 -7.70
CA ASN A 124 -0.23 -10.29 -6.76
C ASN A 124 0.21 -11.61 -7.41
N ARG A 125 -0.56 -12.14 -8.35
CA ARG A 125 -0.18 -13.32 -9.13
C ARG A 125 1.02 -13.05 -10.04
N ASN A 126 1.04 -11.92 -10.71
CA ASN A 126 2.15 -11.50 -11.57
C ASN A 126 3.43 -11.27 -10.76
N THR A 127 3.32 -10.76 -9.52
CA THR A 127 4.45 -10.65 -8.60
C THR A 127 5.00 -12.03 -8.27
N ALA A 128 4.15 -13.00 -7.94
CA ALA A 128 4.57 -14.39 -7.70
C ALA A 128 5.29 -14.99 -8.92
N VAL A 129 4.78 -14.78 -10.13
CA VAL A 129 5.43 -15.26 -11.36
C VAL A 129 6.84 -14.69 -11.52
N LYS A 130 7.07 -13.43 -11.17
CA LYS A 130 8.42 -12.82 -11.19
C LYS A 130 9.35 -13.52 -10.20
N PHE A 131 8.90 -13.79 -8.98
CA PHE A 131 9.69 -14.50 -7.95
C PHE A 131 9.96 -15.96 -8.33
N ASN A 132 8.97 -16.65 -8.91
CA ASN A 132 9.14 -18.03 -9.39
C ASN A 132 10.25 -18.12 -10.46
N LYS A 133 10.37 -17.12 -11.35
CA LYS A 133 11.44 -17.05 -12.35
C LYS A 133 12.84 -16.86 -11.74
N LEU A 134 12.95 -16.44 -10.50
CA LEU A 134 14.22 -16.36 -9.76
C LEU A 134 14.62 -17.71 -9.13
N GLY A 135 13.85 -18.78 -9.36
CA GLY A 135 14.12 -20.10 -8.82
C GLY A 135 13.72 -20.28 -7.35
N LEU A 136 12.89 -19.40 -6.83
CA LEU A 136 12.30 -19.51 -5.49
C LEU A 136 11.11 -20.48 -5.52
N THR A 137 10.62 -20.83 -4.32
CA THR A 137 9.42 -21.66 -4.17
C THR A 137 8.24 -21.02 -4.91
N GLU A 138 7.49 -21.84 -5.65
CA GLU A 138 6.32 -21.36 -6.40
C GLU A 138 5.17 -21.02 -5.46
N TYR A 139 4.79 -19.75 -5.47
CA TYR A 139 3.62 -19.24 -4.77
C TYR A 139 2.55 -18.81 -5.77
N GLN A 140 1.28 -18.92 -5.37
CA GLN A 140 0.16 -18.50 -6.19
C GLN A 140 0.07 -16.98 -6.34
N ALA A 141 0.36 -16.26 -5.28
CA ALA A 141 0.32 -14.82 -5.22
C ALA A 141 1.27 -14.29 -4.14
N ILE A 142 1.80 -13.09 -4.33
CA ILE A 142 2.70 -12.42 -3.40
C ILE A 142 2.24 -10.96 -3.26
N GLU A 143 2.12 -10.47 -2.01
CA GLU A 143 2.03 -9.04 -1.73
C GLU A 143 3.44 -8.50 -1.50
N ALA A 144 3.77 -7.41 -2.19
CA ALA A 144 5.10 -6.81 -2.15
C ALA A 144 5.09 -5.46 -1.44
N PHE A 145 6.14 -5.21 -0.69
CA PHE A 145 6.32 -3.98 0.05
C PHE A 145 7.73 -3.42 -0.17
N LYS A 146 7.81 -2.10 -0.24
CA LYS A 146 9.05 -1.36 -0.22
C LYS A 146 9.20 -0.69 1.14
N ARG A 147 10.40 -0.75 1.72
CA ARG A 147 10.68 -0.05 2.97
C ARG A 147 10.98 1.42 2.69
N TYR A 148 10.30 2.31 3.38
CA TYR A 148 10.66 3.71 3.43
C TYR A 148 11.55 3.98 4.66
N LYS A 149 12.71 4.56 4.44
CA LYS A 149 13.67 4.94 5.49
C LYS A 149 13.56 6.45 5.74
N PHE A 150 13.32 6.87 6.96
CA PHE A 150 13.15 8.25 7.39
C PHE A 150 14.16 8.67 8.45
#